data_2566302e2a4fe9786d95f0e72e439ee2
#
_entry.id   2566302e2a4fe9786d95f0e72e439ee2
#
_cell.length_a   1.000
_cell.length_b   1.000
_cell.length_c   1.000
_cell.angle_alpha   90.00
_cell.angle_beta   90.00
_cell.angle_gamma   90.00
#
_symmetry.space_group_name_H-M   'P 1'
#
loop_
_entity.id
_entity.type
_entity.pdbx_description
1 polymer ?
#
loop_
_entity_poly.entity_id
_entity_poly.type
_entity_poly.pdbx_seq_one_letter_code
_entity_poly.pdbx_strand_id
1 'polypeptide(L)'
;MRKYKISLMYHCVYRNDIRESGFLNESAFMYKIKEELFEEHVKSIENWLRSSGLPLDSVEFTFDDGGISFYTLIAPILEKYGLRGIFFISTKYLNTPNFLTDNQVKELDMRGHIIASHSHTHPHDFASLPVCEKIEEWKISMEILEDIVGHKIFLASVPNGDNSPEVNKAACLCGIQKLYTSVPTIRVKKQRNDMELIGRYVVYGDTTTENLLSFIRNKNVRKMKLLRWQILSIAKLLLGNRYNMIKTKLLGKK
;
A
#
# COMPACT_ATOMS: atom_id res chain seq x y z
N MET A 1 -4.99 22.23 13.75
CA MET A 1 -5.12 22.11 12.26
C MET A 1 -5.14 20.63 11.89
N ARG A 2 -6.13 20.15 11.12
CA ARG A 2 -6.05 18.78 10.55
C ARG A 2 -4.83 18.71 9.63
N LYS A 3 -3.86 17.87 9.97
CA LYS A 3 -2.64 17.68 9.16
C LYS A 3 -3.08 17.16 7.78
N TYR A 4 -2.78 17.91 6.72
CA TYR A 4 -3.03 17.48 5.35
C TYR A 4 -2.09 16.31 5.06
N LYS A 5 -2.64 15.14 4.76
CA LYS A 5 -1.86 13.94 4.53
C LYS A 5 -2.42 13.12 3.38
N ILE A 6 -1.59 12.81 2.40
CA ILE A 6 -1.92 11.96 1.26
C ILE A 6 -1.07 10.71 1.36
N SER A 7 -1.70 9.54 1.36
CA SER A 7 -0.99 8.26 1.34
C SER A 7 -1.02 7.67 -0.07
N LEU A 8 0.16 7.41 -0.62
CA LEU A 8 0.37 6.79 -1.93
C LEU A 8 0.63 5.29 -1.74
N MET A 9 -0.01 4.45 -2.55
CA MET A 9 0.16 3.01 -2.51
C MET A 9 0.95 2.57 -3.74
N TYR A 10 2.20 2.22 -3.53
CA TYR A 10 3.09 1.56 -4.47
C TYR A 10 3.20 0.07 -4.11
N HIS A 11 3.87 -0.68 -4.98
CA HIS A 11 4.32 -2.05 -4.73
C HIS A 11 5.81 -2.13 -5.03
N CYS A 12 6.23 -2.99 -5.96
CA CYS A 12 7.64 -3.17 -6.26
C CYS A 12 8.16 -2.18 -7.31
N VAL A 13 9.46 -1.90 -7.21
CA VAL A 13 10.25 -1.18 -8.23
C VAL A 13 11.17 -2.18 -8.91
N TYR A 14 11.44 -2.03 -10.21
CA TYR A 14 12.37 -2.87 -10.96
C TYR A 14 13.32 -2.01 -11.79
N ARG A 15 14.53 -2.53 -12.06
CA ARG A 15 15.55 -1.86 -12.87
C ARG A 15 15.58 -2.40 -14.29
N ASN A 16 15.81 -3.68 -14.46
CA ASN A 16 15.97 -4.32 -15.76
C ASN A 16 14.82 -5.23 -16.13
N ASP A 17 14.34 -6.05 -15.21
CA ASP A 17 13.26 -7.02 -15.45
C ASP A 17 12.15 -6.85 -14.41
N ILE A 18 10.91 -6.76 -14.87
CA ILE A 18 9.72 -6.63 -14.03
C ILE A 18 9.56 -7.78 -13.01
N ARG A 19 10.28 -8.89 -13.21
CA ARG A 19 10.29 -10.06 -12.35
C ARG A 19 11.31 -10.01 -11.21
N GLU A 20 12.13 -8.96 -11.11
CA GLU A 20 13.19 -8.84 -10.10
C GLU A 20 12.69 -8.79 -8.66
N SER A 21 11.44 -8.44 -8.39
CA SER A 21 10.93 -8.21 -7.04
C SER A 21 9.46 -8.58 -6.88
N GLY A 22 9.09 -9.17 -5.74
CA GLY A 22 7.71 -9.46 -5.35
C GLY A 22 7.03 -10.54 -6.19
N PHE A 23 5.71 -10.55 -6.18
CA PHE A 23 4.88 -11.53 -6.90
C PHE A 23 5.10 -11.51 -8.42
N LEU A 24 5.01 -12.70 -9.05
CA LEU A 24 5.30 -12.89 -10.48
C LEU A 24 4.05 -13.14 -11.34
N ASN A 25 2.87 -12.89 -10.82
CA ASN A 25 1.63 -13.01 -11.59
C ASN A 25 1.31 -11.72 -12.36
N GLU A 26 0.53 -11.83 -13.44
CA GLU A 26 0.17 -10.70 -14.31
C GLU A 26 -0.53 -9.57 -13.58
N SER A 27 -1.37 -9.89 -12.58
CA SER A 27 -2.07 -8.87 -11.79
C SER A 27 -1.12 -8.04 -10.92
N ALA A 28 0.02 -8.60 -10.49
CA ALA A 28 1.04 -7.86 -9.77
C ALA A 28 1.88 -6.96 -10.68
N PHE A 29 2.11 -7.37 -11.93
CA PHE A 29 2.94 -6.59 -12.86
C PHE A 29 2.40 -5.19 -13.14
N MET A 30 1.08 -5.00 -13.14
CA MET A 30 0.47 -3.69 -13.36
C MET A 30 0.82 -2.64 -12.28
N TYR A 31 1.25 -3.08 -11.10
CA TYR A 31 1.65 -2.22 -9.98
C TYR A 31 3.16 -1.99 -9.89
N LYS A 32 3.96 -2.73 -10.65
CA LYS A 32 5.42 -2.57 -10.63
C LYS A 32 5.84 -1.40 -11.48
N ILE A 33 6.68 -0.54 -10.91
CA ILE A 33 7.14 0.69 -11.55
C ILE A 33 8.63 0.61 -11.86
N LYS A 34 9.05 1.20 -12.97
CA LYS A 34 10.45 1.29 -13.33
C LYS A 34 11.20 2.24 -12.40
N GLU A 35 12.46 1.92 -12.06
CA GLU A 35 13.29 2.67 -11.11
C GLU A 35 13.37 4.16 -11.46
N GLU A 36 13.64 4.48 -12.72
CA GLU A 36 13.79 5.86 -13.15
C GLU A 36 12.49 6.67 -12.96
N LEU A 37 11.33 6.05 -13.25
CA LEU A 37 10.04 6.71 -13.07
C LEU A 37 9.70 6.84 -11.58
N PHE A 38 10.04 5.85 -10.76
CA PHE A 38 9.85 5.95 -9.31
C PHE A 38 10.70 7.08 -8.71
N GLU A 39 11.97 7.19 -9.09
CA GLU A 39 12.84 8.27 -8.63
C GLU A 39 12.33 9.65 -9.09
N GLU A 40 11.84 9.75 -10.33
CA GLU A 40 11.21 10.98 -10.84
C GLU A 40 9.97 11.36 -10.00
N HIS A 41 9.12 10.39 -9.61
CA HIS A 41 7.99 10.61 -8.71
C HIS A 41 8.44 11.17 -7.36
N VAL A 42 9.41 10.53 -6.72
CA VAL A 42 9.95 10.92 -5.40
C VAL A 42 10.51 12.33 -5.45
N LYS A 43 11.39 12.61 -6.42
CA LYS A 43 12.00 13.93 -6.63
C LYS A 43 10.96 15.03 -6.87
N SER A 44 9.96 14.74 -7.70
CA SER A 44 8.93 15.71 -8.05
C SER A 44 8.00 16.03 -6.89
N ILE A 45 7.67 15.04 -6.05
CA ILE A 45 6.88 15.23 -4.84
C ILE A 45 7.67 16.03 -3.80
N GLU A 46 8.93 15.68 -3.58
CA GLU A 46 9.80 16.37 -2.63
C GLU A 46 9.98 17.85 -3.02
N ASN A 47 10.30 18.13 -4.27
CA ASN A 47 10.40 19.49 -4.81
C ASN A 47 9.09 20.28 -4.62
N TRP A 48 7.94 19.64 -4.88
CA TRP A 48 6.65 20.30 -4.68
C TRP A 48 6.38 20.58 -3.20
N LEU A 49 6.66 19.65 -2.30
CA LEU A 49 6.49 19.84 -0.86
C LEU A 49 7.33 21.03 -0.36
N ARG A 50 8.60 21.09 -0.74
CA ARG A 50 9.50 22.20 -0.37
C ARG A 50 9.02 23.53 -0.92
N SER A 51 8.71 23.59 -2.22
CA SER A 51 8.25 24.82 -2.87
C SER A 51 6.91 25.33 -2.33
N SER A 52 6.08 24.43 -1.81
CA SER A 52 4.78 24.75 -1.20
C SER A 52 4.86 25.05 0.30
N GLY A 53 6.04 24.96 0.93
CA GLY A 53 6.22 25.12 2.37
C GLY A 53 5.52 24.04 3.21
N LEU A 54 5.23 22.87 2.61
CA LEU A 54 4.57 21.77 3.28
C LEU A 54 5.60 20.84 3.94
N PRO A 55 5.29 20.28 5.11
CA PRO A 55 6.12 19.25 5.73
C PRO A 55 6.30 18.04 4.80
N LEU A 56 7.47 17.40 4.82
CA LEU A 56 7.76 16.23 3.98
C LEU A 56 6.82 15.06 4.28
N ASP A 57 6.33 14.94 5.52
CA ASP A 57 5.35 13.93 5.93
C ASP A 57 3.90 14.23 5.49
N SER A 58 3.68 15.30 4.72
CA SER A 58 2.36 15.57 4.10
C SER A 58 2.00 14.58 3.00
N VAL A 59 2.99 13.87 2.45
CA VAL A 59 2.80 12.73 1.54
C VAL A 59 3.47 11.51 2.15
N GLU A 60 2.70 10.43 2.34
CA GLU A 60 3.22 9.14 2.78
C GLU A 60 3.48 8.25 1.56
N PHE A 61 4.66 7.70 1.50
CA PHE A 61 5.01 6.64 0.55
C PHE A 61 4.79 5.29 1.23
N THR A 62 3.82 4.52 0.77
CA THR A 62 3.50 3.19 1.30
C THR A 62 3.70 2.13 0.22
N PHE A 63 4.17 0.96 0.62
CA PHE A 63 4.53 -0.13 -0.28
C PHE A 63 3.97 -1.43 0.25
N ASP A 64 3.26 -2.18 -0.61
CA ASP A 64 2.62 -3.44 -0.25
C ASP A 64 3.43 -4.65 -0.76
N ASP A 65 3.23 -5.82 -0.16
CA ASP A 65 3.71 -7.18 -0.48
C ASP A 65 5.04 -7.60 0.17
N GLY A 66 6.04 -6.74 0.35
CA GLY A 66 7.33 -7.11 0.94
C GLY A 66 8.39 -7.56 -0.06
N GLY A 67 8.32 -7.10 -1.34
CA GLY A 67 9.31 -7.43 -2.35
C GLY A 67 10.72 -6.92 -2.03
N ILE A 68 11.75 -7.63 -2.53
CA ILE A 68 13.18 -7.32 -2.29
C ILE A 68 13.56 -5.88 -2.69
N SER A 69 12.85 -5.28 -3.65
CA SER A 69 13.10 -3.90 -4.08
C SER A 69 12.85 -2.86 -2.99
N PHE A 70 12.12 -3.19 -1.91
CA PHE A 70 11.98 -2.29 -0.78
C PHE A 70 13.33 -1.91 -0.18
N TYR A 71 14.23 -2.91 -0.08
CA TYR A 71 15.58 -2.75 0.43
C TYR A 71 16.57 -2.29 -0.64
N THR A 72 16.50 -2.86 -1.85
CA THR A 72 17.54 -2.66 -2.86
C THR A 72 17.40 -1.38 -3.67
N LEU A 73 16.17 -0.87 -3.87
CA LEU A 73 15.89 0.29 -4.72
C LEU A 73 15.08 1.37 -3.99
N ILE A 74 13.96 1.01 -3.35
CA ILE A 74 12.99 1.98 -2.83
C ILE A 74 13.57 2.77 -1.65
N ALA A 75 14.09 2.09 -0.63
CA ALA A 75 14.62 2.75 0.55
C ALA A 75 15.81 3.69 0.21
N PRO A 76 16.83 3.26 -0.58
CA PRO A 76 17.89 4.16 -1.00
C PRO A 76 17.41 5.41 -1.75
N ILE A 77 16.41 5.25 -2.65
CA ILE A 77 15.84 6.40 -3.38
C ILE A 77 15.12 7.34 -2.41
N LEU A 78 14.26 6.84 -1.52
CA LEU A 78 13.55 7.69 -0.56
C LEU A 78 14.54 8.45 0.35
N GLU A 79 15.55 7.77 0.85
CA GLU A 79 16.57 8.33 1.75
C GLU A 79 17.40 9.43 1.08
N LYS A 80 17.74 9.27 -0.20
CA LYS A 80 18.42 10.29 -1.01
C LYS A 80 17.68 11.64 -0.98
N TYR A 81 16.35 11.61 -0.88
CA TYR A 81 15.50 12.81 -0.80
C TYR A 81 15.02 13.14 0.62
N GLY A 82 15.58 12.51 1.65
CA GLY A 82 15.23 12.74 3.06
C GLY A 82 13.85 12.23 3.45
N LEU A 83 13.31 11.27 2.68
CA LEU A 83 11.99 10.66 2.89
C LEU A 83 12.10 9.28 3.52
N ARG A 84 10.98 8.78 4.06
CA ARG A 84 10.86 7.43 4.61
C ARG A 84 9.59 6.76 4.07
N GLY A 85 9.64 5.43 3.95
CA GLY A 85 8.52 4.61 3.51
C GLY A 85 7.83 3.89 4.68
N ILE A 86 6.59 3.47 4.44
CA ILE A 86 5.87 2.49 5.24
C ILE A 86 5.82 1.20 4.42
N PHE A 87 6.43 0.14 4.91
CA PHE A 87 6.55 -1.14 4.23
C PHE A 87 5.61 -2.16 4.84
N PHE A 88 4.55 -2.50 4.11
CA PHE A 88 3.57 -3.52 4.47
C PHE A 88 4.04 -4.87 3.92
N ILE A 89 4.33 -5.80 4.82
CA ILE A 89 5.03 -7.05 4.50
C ILE A 89 4.12 -8.25 4.70
N SER A 90 4.02 -9.11 3.68
CA SER A 90 3.38 -10.42 3.74
C SER A 90 4.38 -11.46 4.23
N THR A 91 4.30 -11.83 5.49
CA THR A 91 5.38 -12.51 6.22
C THR A 91 5.67 -13.94 5.78
N LYS A 92 4.71 -14.63 5.14
CA LYS A 92 4.92 -15.97 4.57
C LYS A 92 6.02 -16.00 3.50
N TYR A 93 6.25 -14.87 2.84
CA TYR A 93 7.18 -14.77 1.72
C TYR A 93 8.57 -14.30 2.14
N LEU A 94 8.78 -13.94 3.41
CA LEU A 94 10.10 -13.60 3.92
C LEU A 94 11.10 -14.74 3.66
N ASN A 95 12.34 -14.38 3.37
CA ASN A 95 13.44 -15.31 3.05
C ASN A 95 13.21 -16.19 1.81
N THR A 96 12.24 -15.84 0.95
CA THR A 96 12.04 -16.51 -0.34
C THR A 96 12.57 -15.65 -1.50
N PRO A 97 12.84 -16.24 -2.68
CA PRO A 97 13.29 -15.46 -3.84
C PRO A 97 12.37 -14.27 -4.16
N ASN A 98 12.96 -13.13 -4.51
CA ASN A 98 12.30 -11.87 -4.84
C ASN A 98 11.63 -11.12 -3.67
N PHE A 99 11.71 -11.64 -2.44
CA PHE A 99 11.17 -11.00 -1.24
C PHE A 99 12.27 -10.65 -0.24
N LEU A 100 11.91 -9.82 0.74
CA LEU A 100 12.83 -9.40 1.81
C LEU A 100 13.29 -10.58 2.67
N THR A 101 14.49 -10.48 3.20
CA THR A 101 14.95 -11.33 4.30
C THR A 101 14.68 -10.64 5.65
N ASP A 102 14.68 -11.42 6.74
CA ASP A 102 14.52 -10.90 8.11
C ASP A 102 15.55 -9.82 8.43
N ASN A 103 16.81 -10.03 8.03
CA ASN A 103 17.88 -9.06 8.22
C ASN A 103 17.59 -7.75 7.48
N GLN A 104 17.08 -7.80 6.25
CA GLN A 104 16.73 -6.62 5.48
C GLN A 104 15.54 -5.87 6.10
N VAL A 105 14.54 -6.58 6.63
CA VAL A 105 13.42 -5.97 7.37
C VAL A 105 13.96 -5.22 8.60
N LYS A 106 14.82 -5.85 9.37
CA LYS A 106 15.45 -5.23 10.55
C LYS A 106 16.27 -4.00 10.19
N GLU A 107 17.05 -4.07 9.11
CA GLU A 107 17.84 -2.93 8.64
C GLU A 107 16.97 -1.77 8.15
N LEU A 108 15.87 -2.05 7.44
CA LEU A 108 14.91 -1.02 7.03
C LEU A 108 14.32 -0.28 8.22
N ASP A 109 13.95 -1.00 9.28
CA ASP A 109 13.47 -0.42 10.53
C ASP A 109 14.54 0.47 11.19
N MET A 110 15.77 -0.04 11.33
CA MET A 110 16.91 0.71 11.89
C MET A 110 17.25 1.98 11.10
N ARG A 111 16.99 2.00 9.78
CA ARG A 111 17.15 3.17 8.90
C ARG A 111 15.98 4.17 9.01
N GLY A 112 15.00 3.91 9.89
CA GLY A 112 13.87 4.78 10.20
C GLY A 112 12.69 4.67 9.24
N HIS A 113 12.62 3.61 8.44
CA HIS A 113 11.39 3.24 7.74
C HIS A 113 10.41 2.59 8.72
N ILE A 114 9.13 2.60 8.41
CA ILE A 114 8.10 1.97 9.23
C ILE A 114 7.81 0.58 8.67
N ILE A 115 7.95 -0.44 9.50
CA ILE A 115 7.58 -1.82 9.18
C ILE A 115 6.14 -2.06 9.64
N ALA A 116 5.34 -2.70 8.79
CA ALA A 116 3.91 -2.90 9.00
C ALA A 116 3.43 -4.22 8.39
N SER A 117 2.28 -4.72 8.84
CA SER A 117 1.72 -5.99 8.38
C SER A 117 0.91 -5.85 7.10
N HIS A 118 1.11 -6.80 6.16
CA HIS A 118 0.24 -7.03 5.01
C HIS A 118 -0.39 -8.43 5.05
N SER A 119 -0.78 -8.90 6.25
CA SER A 119 -1.17 -10.27 6.59
C SER A 119 -0.01 -11.28 6.50
N HIS A 120 -0.29 -12.54 6.87
CA HIS A 120 0.71 -13.60 6.79
C HIS A 120 0.79 -14.18 5.37
N THR A 121 -0.28 -14.77 4.87
CA THR A 121 -0.28 -15.52 3.60
C THR A 121 -0.72 -14.72 2.38
N HIS A 122 -1.17 -13.47 2.55
CA HIS A 122 -1.73 -12.64 1.49
C HIS A 122 -2.90 -13.32 0.74
N PRO A 123 -3.99 -13.71 1.43
CA PRO A 123 -5.10 -14.40 0.81
C PRO A 123 -5.77 -13.57 -0.29
N HIS A 124 -6.12 -14.23 -1.42
CA HIS A 124 -6.75 -13.54 -2.55
C HIS A 124 -8.09 -12.87 -2.17
N ASP A 125 -8.95 -13.57 -1.43
CA ASP A 125 -10.27 -13.10 -1.03
C ASP A 125 -10.33 -12.86 0.49
N PHE A 126 -9.48 -11.96 0.99
CA PHE A 126 -9.31 -11.70 2.42
C PHE A 126 -10.63 -11.35 3.12
N ALA A 127 -11.51 -10.56 2.50
CA ALA A 127 -12.79 -10.18 3.08
C ALA A 127 -13.75 -11.37 3.26
N SER A 128 -13.61 -12.42 2.45
CA SER A 128 -14.46 -13.61 2.50
C SER A 128 -14.05 -14.62 3.56
N LEU A 129 -12.84 -14.52 4.12
CA LEU A 129 -12.39 -15.41 5.19
C LEU A 129 -13.30 -15.28 6.42
N PRO A 130 -13.42 -16.32 7.26
CA PRO A 130 -13.97 -16.21 8.61
C PRO A 130 -13.23 -15.17 9.45
N VAL A 131 -13.91 -14.53 10.40
CA VAL A 131 -13.29 -13.49 11.24
C VAL A 131 -12.10 -14.04 12.03
N CYS A 132 -12.16 -15.28 12.50
CA CYS A 132 -11.06 -15.94 13.23
C CYS A 132 -9.81 -16.08 12.34
N GLU A 133 -9.95 -16.46 11.07
CA GLU A 133 -8.83 -16.60 10.14
C GLU A 133 -8.22 -15.24 9.80
N LYS A 134 -9.03 -14.18 9.63
CA LYS A 134 -8.53 -12.81 9.47
C LYS A 134 -7.68 -12.36 10.67
N ILE A 135 -8.13 -12.72 11.88
CA ILE A 135 -7.40 -12.42 13.12
C ILE A 135 -6.07 -13.18 13.15
N GLU A 136 -6.08 -14.46 12.79
CA GLU A 136 -4.89 -15.31 12.74
C GLU A 136 -3.87 -14.79 11.72
N GLU A 137 -4.31 -14.44 10.52
CA GLU A 137 -3.48 -13.82 9.47
C GLU A 137 -2.72 -12.58 9.97
N TRP A 138 -3.39 -11.68 10.67
CA TRP A 138 -2.71 -10.49 11.18
C TRP A 138 -1.87 -10.77 12.42
N LYS A 139 -2.35 -11.60 13.37
CA LYS A 139 -1.57 -11.93 14.57
C LYS A 139 -0.24 -12.59 14.23
N ILE A 140 -0.28 -13.66 13.40
CA ILE A 140 0.95 -14.34 12.96
C ILE A 140 1.91 -13.35 12.27
N SER A 141 1.38 -12.54 11.35
CA SER A 141 2.21 -11.56 10.65
C SER A 141 2.84 -10.54 11.60
N MET A 142 2.06 -10.00 12.53
CA MET A 142 2.57 -9.00 13.48
C MET A 142 3.59 -9.62 14.45
N GLU A 143 3.34 -10.81 14.97
CA GLU A 143 4.28 -11.53 15.85
C GLU A 143 5.63 -11.77 15.17
N ILE A 144 5.64 -12.27 13.92
CA ILE A 144 6.88 -12.46 13.15
C ILE A 144 7.62 -11.13 12.96
N LEU A 145 6.92 -10.05 12.58
CA LEU A 145 7.57 -8.76 12.38
C LEU A 145 8.08 -8.17 13.70
N GLU A 146 7.32 -8.29 14.79
CA GLU A 146 7.72 -7.84 16.14
C GLU A 146 8.99 -8.55 16.63
N ASP A 147 9.11 -9.85 16.36
CA ASP A 147 10.31 -10.64 16.69
C ASP A 147 11.54 -10.15 15.89
N ILE A 148 11.35 -9.78 14.62
CA ILE A 148 12.43 -9.28 13.75
C ILE A 148 12.90 -7.88 14.19
N VAL A 149 11.96 -6.94 14.40
CA VAL A 149 12.29 -5.53 14.66
C VAL A 149 12.47 -5.21 16.15
N GLY A 150 12.00 -6.06 17.07
CA GLY A 150 12.15 -5.90 18.52
C GLY A 150 11.17 -4.91 19.15
N HIS A 151 10.12 -4.48 18.45
CA HIS A 151 9.07 -3.61 18.98
C HIS A 151 7.69 -3.93 18.41
N LYS A 152 6.64 -3.37 19.02
CA LYS A 152 5.25 -3.64 18.62
C LYS A 152 4.89 -3.04 17.26
N ILE A 153 4.12 -3.81 16.49
CA ILE A 153 3.57 -3.42 15.18
C ILE A 153 2.10 -3.02 15.38
N PHE A 154 1.74 -1.81 14.95
CA PHE A 154 0.38 -1.25 15.09
C PHE A 154 -0.26 -0.85 13.77
N LEU A 155 0.46 -0.98 12.67
CA LEU A 155 0.00 -0.61 11.34
C LEU A 155 -0.19 -1.85 10.48
N ALA A 156 -1.29 -1.86 9.70
CA ALA A 156 -1.52 -2.90 8.70
C ALA A 156 -2.15 -2.32 7.43
N SER A 157 -2.00 -3.03 6.32
CA SER A 157 -2.78 -2.79 5.10
C SER A 157 -3.58 -4.02 4.72
N VAL A 158 -4.72 -3.78 4.04
CA VAL A 158 -5.63 -4.86 3.65
C VAL A 158 -5.14 -5.50 2.35
N PRO A 159 -4.88 -6.83 2.32
CA PRO A 159 -4.50 -7.54 1.10
C PRO A 159 -5.51 -7.30 -0.04
N ASN A 160 -5.00 -7.10 -1.25
CA ASN A 160 -5.80 -6.85 -2.46
C ASN A 160 -6.80 -5.67 -2.36
N GLY A 161 -6.72 -4.85 -1.31
CA GLY A 161 -7.69 -3.79 -1.03
C GLY A 161 -9.10 -4.31 -0.71
N ASP A 162 -9.24 -5.57 -0.35
CA ASP A 162 -10.50 -6.28 -0.12
C ASP A 162 -11.05 -6.00 1.29
N ASN A 163 -11.49 -4.76 1.52
CA ASN A 163 -11.96 -4.30 2.82
C ASN A 163 -13.46 -4.50 3.04
N SER A 164 -13.84 -4.92 4.25
CA SER A 164 -15.23 -5.05 4.71
C SER A 164 -15.39 -4.64 6.18
N PRO A 165 -16.63 -4.50 6.70
CA PRO A 165 -16.85 -4.27 8.13
C PRO A 165 -16.24 -5.37 9.02
N GLU A 166 -16.25 -6.63 8.58
CA GLU A 166 -15.68 -7.78 9.28
C GLU A 166 -14.15 -7.70 9.29
N VAL A 167 -13.52 -7.25 8.18
CA VAL A 167 -12.08 -6.96 8.11
C VAL A 167 -11.70 -5.89 9.14
N ASN A 168 -12.47 -4.79 9.19
CA ASN A 168 -12.23 -3.72 10.16
C ASN A 168 -12.39 -4.20 11.60
N LYS A 169 -13.40 -5.06 11.86
CA LYS A 169 -13.62 -5.68 13.19
C LYS A 169 -12.43 -6.55 13.59
N ALA A 170 -11.96 -7.42 12.69
CA ALA A 170 -10.81 -8.29 12.94
C ALA A 170 -9.54 -7.47 13.22
N ALA A 171 -9.28 -6.42 12.45
CA ALA A 171 -8.15 -5.50 12.68
C ALA A 171 -8.20 -4.85 14.07
N CYS A 172 -9.36 -4.36 14.49
CA CYS A 172 -9.56 -3.81 15.85
C CYS A 172 -9.25 -4.85 16.94
N LEU A 173 -9.66 -6.11 16.75
CA LEU A 173 -9.43 -7.19 17.71
C LEU A 173 -7.95 -7.61 17.79
N CYS A 174 -7.19 -7.38 16.72
CA CYS A 174 -5.73 -7.61 16.70
C CYS A 174 -4.92 -6.45 17.32
N GLY A 175 -5.56 -5.35 17.73
CA GLY A 175 -4.86 -4.18 18.25
C GLY A 175 -4.24 -3.28 17.19
N ILE A 176 -4.61 -3.45 15.92
CA ILE A 176 -4.18 -2.56 14.84
C ILE A 176 -4.74 -1.16 15.11
N GLN A 177 -3.87 -0.15 15.11
CA GLN A 177 -4.24 1.25 15.35
C GLN A 177 -4.51 2.00 14.04
N LYS A 178 -3.82 1.64 12.95
CA LYS A 178 -4.02 2.22 11.62
C LYS A 178 -4.14 1.13 10.58
N LEU A 179 -5.30 1.07 9.93
CA LEU A 179 -5.57 0.15 8.84
C LEU A 179 -5.61 0.91 7.52
N TYR A 180 -4.68 0.60 6.63
CA TYR A 180 -4.56 1.22 5.31
C TYR A 180 -5.38 0.44 4.28
N THR A 181 -6.17 1.18 3.50
CA THR A 181 -7.07 0.63 2.47
C THR A 181 -6.73 1.21 1.10
N SER A 182 -7.32 0.68 0.03
CA SER A 182 -7.21 1.21 -1.34
C SER A 182 -8.29 2.26 -1.69
N VAL A 183 -9.05 2.74 -0.70
CA VAL A 183 -10.04 3.82 -0.93
C VAL A 183 -9.31 5.13 -1.20
N PRO A 184 -9.49 5.79 -2.38
CA PRO A 184 -8.74 6.99 -2.73
C PRO A 184 -9.28 8.23 -2.01
N THR A 185 -8.98 8.38 -0.73
CA THR A 185 -9.44 9.48 0.13
C THR A 185 -8.36 9.92 1.10
N ILE A 186 -8.37 11.21 1.44
CA ILE A 186 -7.57 11.80 2.52
C ILE A 186 -8.37 11.86 3.85
N ARG A 187 -9.61 11.36 3.86
CA ARG A 187 -10.44 11.35 5.06
C ARG A 187 -10.08 10.14 5.90
N VAL A 188 -9.60 10.38 7.10
CA VAL A 188 -9.42 9.34 8.12
C VAL A 188 -10.78 9.06 8.75
N LYS A 189 -11.19 7.79 8.79
CA LYS A 189 -12.39 7.34 9.50
C LYS A 189 -11.97 6.62 10.77
N LYS A 190 -12.48 7.06 11.91
CA LYS A 190 -12.29 6.34 13.18
C LYS A 190 -13.24 5.17 13.29
N GLN A 191 -12.76 4.06 13.80
CA GLN A 191 -13.47 2.83 14.11
C GLN A 191 -13.49 2.60 15.62
N ARG A 192 -13.97 1.43 16.07
CA ARG A 192 -13.89 1.03 17.47
C ARG A 192 -12.43 1.03 17.96
N ASN A 193 -12.21 1.27 19.25
CA ASN A 193 -10.89 1.36 19.87
C ASN A 193 -9.98 2.44 19.24
N ASP A 194 -10.59 3.51 18.71
CA ASP A 194 -9.89 4.62 18.04
C ASP A 194 -9.03 4.21 16.82
N MET A 195 -9.18 2.99 16.30
CA MET A 195 -8.50 2.57 15.07
C MET A 195 -8.83 3.51 13.92
N GLU A 196 -7.81 3.95 13.20
CA GLU A 196 -7.93 4.82 12.04
C GLU A 196 -7.96 4.01 10.75
N LEU A 197 -8.99 4.22 9.90
CA LEU A 197 -8.98 3.77 8.51
C LEU A 197 -8.40 4.86 7.64
N ILE A 198 -7.32 4.54 6.95
CA ILE A 198 -6.57 5.45 6.09
C ILE A 198 -6.74 5.02 4.64
N GLY A 199 -7.23 5.96 3.82
CA GLY A 199 -7.34 5.72 2.38
C GLY A 199 -6.03 6.00 1.67
N ARG A 200 -5.77 5.29 0.56
CA ARG A 200 -4.56 5.45 -0.24
C ARG A 200 -4.88 5.66 -1.71
N TYR A 201 -4.01 6.36 -2.40
CA TYR A 201 -4.06 6.53 -3.86
C TYR A 201 -3.12 5.52 -4.51
N VAL A 202 -3.69 4.59 -5.26
CA VAL A 202 -2.95 3.56 -5.99
C VAL A 202 -2.10 4.22 -7.07
N VAL A 203 -0.83 3.84 -7.16
CA VAL A 203 0.10 4.20 -8.21
C VAL A 203 0.40 2.93 -9.03
N TYR A 204 0.06 2.98 -10.31
CA TYR A 204 0.31 1.90 -11.26
C TYR A 204 1.66 2.09 -11.94
N GLY A 205 2.18 1.03 -12.56
CA GLY A 205 3.47 1.07 -13.26
C GLY A 205 3.55 2.07 -14.42
N ASP A 206 2.41 2.44 -14.99
CA ASP A 206 2.26 3.43 -16.08
C ASP A 206 1.83 4.83 -15.59
N THR A 207 1.73 5.05 -14.29
CA THR A 207 1.33 6.36 -13.74
C THR A 207 2.42 7.38 -14.01
N THR A 208 2.15 8.35 -14.88
CA THR A 208 3.11 9.43 -15.16
C THR A 208 3.25 10.39 -13.98
N THR A 209 4.39 11.06 -13.87
CA THR A 209 4.66 12.07 -12.84
C THR A 209 3.62 13.19 -12.85
N GLU A 210 3.17 13.62 -14.04
CA GLU A 210 2.12 14.63 -14.17
C GLU A 210 0.79 14.14 -13.57
N ASN A 211 0.37 12.92 -13.90
CA ASN A 211 -0.85 12.31 -13.35
C ASN A 211 -0.77 12.16 -11.83
N LEU A 212 0.39 11.74 -11.31
CA LEU A 212 0.64 11.63 -9.88
C LEU A 212 0.49 13.00 -9.19
N LEU A 213 1.19 14.02 -9.67
CA LEU A 213 1.12 15.37 -9.12
C LEU A 213 -0.26 15.99 -9.25
N SER A 214 -1.02 15.65 -10.30
CA SER A 214 -2.36 16.18 -10.53
C SER A 214 -3.30 15.87 -9.36
N PHE A 215 -3.33 14.62 -8.87
CA PHE A 215 -4.20 14.28 -7.73
C PHE A 215 -3.58 14.63 -6.36
N ILE A 216 -2.26 14.74 -6.27
CA ILE A 216 -1.63 15.26 -5.05
C ILE A 216 -1.99 16.74 -4.85
N ARG A 217 -1.93 17.55 -5.90
CA ARG A 217 -2.17 19.01 -5.85
C ARG A 217 -3.64 19.40 -5.90
N ASN A 218 -4.47 18.65 -6.67
CA ASN A 218 -5.81 19.09 -7.04
C ASN A 218 -6.90 18.31 -6.30
N LYS A 219 -7.65 19.02 -5.45
CA LYS A 219 -8.80 18.49 -4.69
C LYS A 219 -9.91 17.95 -5.60
N ASN A 220 -10.16 18.56 -6.76
CA ASN A 220 -11.22 18.11 -7.67
C ASN A 220 -10.85 16.80 -8.34
N VAL A 221 -9.58 16.61 -8.74
CA VAL A 221 -9.08 15.33 -9.26
C VAL A 221 -9.24 14.22 -8.21
N ARG A 222 -8.92 14.50 -6.94
CA ARG A 222 -9.16 13.54 -5.84
C ARG A 222 -10.64 13.19 -5.67
N LYS A 223 -11.55 14.19 -5.76
CA LYS A 223 -13.01 13.93 -5.69
C LYS A 223 -13.48 13.05 -6.84
N MET A 224 -12.99 13.29 -8.06
CA MET A 224 -13.31 12.46 -9.22
C MET A 224 -12.80 11.03 -9.07
N LYS A 225 -11.56 10.83 -8.58
CA LYS A 225 -11.03 9.48 -8.29
C LYS A 225 -11.90 8.76 -7.26
N LEU A 226 -12.32 9.43 -6.19
CA LEU A 226 -13.20 8.85 -5.17
C LEU A 226 -14.57 8.48 -5.75
N LEU A 227 -15.20 9.37 -6.53
CA LEU A 227 -16.48 9.11 -7.16
C LEU A 227 -16.41 7.91 -8.11
N ARG A 228 -15.37 7.86 -8.96
CA ARG A 228 -15.12 6.70 -9.85
C ARG A 228 -14.96 5.41 -9.03
N TRP A 229 -14.20 5.44 -7.96
CA TRP A 229 -14.02 4.28 -7.08
C TRP A 229 -15.35 3.81 -6.48
N GLN A 230 -16.20 4.75 -6.00
CA GLN A 230 -17.53 4.44 -5.45
C GLN A 230 -18.44 3.79 -6.50
N ILE A 231 -18.49 4.34 -7.73
CA ILE A 231 -19.28 3.78 -8.82
C ILE A 231 -18.83 2.35 -9.15
N LEU A 232 -17.52 2.12 -9.27
CA LEU A 232 -16.96 0.80 -9.55
C LEU A 232 -17.21 -0.20 -8.40
N SER A 233 -17.17 0.26 -7.15
CA SER A 233 -17.46 -0.58 -5.98
C SER A 233 -18.92 -1.00 -5.93
N ILE A 234 -19.86 -0.09 -6.25
CA ILE A 234 -21.29 -0.40 -6.37
C ILE A 234 -21.52 -1.37 -7.54
N ALA A 235 -20.88 -1.13 -8.68
CA ALA A 235 -20.98 -2.03 -9.84
C ALA A 235 -20.45 -3.44 -9.52
N LYS A 236 -19.33 -3.55 -8.79
CA LYS A 236 -18.79 -4.83 -8.31
C LYS A 236 -19.79 -5.56 -7.41
N LEU A 237 -20.43 -4.82 -6.49
CA LEU A 237 -21.43 -5.38 -5.57
C LEU A 237 -22.67 -5.90 -6.31
N LEU A 238 -23.19 -5.13 -7.27
CA LEU A 238 -24.41 -5.48 -8.02
C LEU A 238 -24.20 -6.60 -9.05
N LEU A 239 -23.04 -6.63 -9.71
CA LEU A 239 -22.74 -7.56 -10.81
C LEU A 239 -22.03 -8.84 -10.34
N GLY A 240 -21.48 -8.86 -9.13
CA GLY A 240 -20.76 -10.01 -8.58
C GLY A 240 -19.71 -10.56 -9.57
N ASN A 241 -19.72 -11.87 -9.81
CA ASN A 241 -18.78 -12.53 -10.74
C ASN A 241 -18.88 -12.02 -12.19
N ARG A 242 -20.03 -11.45 -12.62
CA ARG A 242 -20.19 -10.85 -13.96
C ARG A 242 -19.40 -9.55 -14.12
N TYR A 243 -19.06 -8.87 -13.03
CA TYR A 243 -18.26 -7.63 -13.06
C TYR A 243 -16.91 -7.83 -13.74
N ASN A 244 -16.19 -8.89 -13.39
CA ASN A 244 -14.88 -9.18 -13.99
C ASN A 244 -14.99 -9.48 -15.48
N MET A 245 -16.03 -10.22 -15.93
CA MET A 245 -16.30 -10.47 -17.33
C MET A 245 -16.57 -9.19 -18.13
N ILE A 246 -17.37 -8.28 -17.55
CA ILE A 246 -17.71 -7.00 -18.19
C ILE A 246 -16.50 -6.07 -18.20
N LYS A 247 -15.74 -6.02 -17.10
CA LYS A 247 -14.50 -5.25 -17.01
C LYS A 247 -13.49 -5.68 -18.07
N THR A 248 -13.27 -6.98 -18.24
CA THR A 248 -12.35 -7.52 -19.27
C THR A 248 -12.84 -7.20 -20.68
N LYS A 249 -14.15 -7.29 -20.95
CA LYS A 249 -14.72 -6.91 -22.25
C LYS A 249 -14.62 -5.41 -22.56
N LEU A 250 -14.75 -4.55 -21.54
CA LEU A 250 -14.71 -3.09 -21.72
C LEU A 250 -13.28 -2.53 -21.71
N LEU A 251 -12.36 -3.14 -20.96
CA LEU A 251 -10.97 -2.70 -20.82
C LEU A 251 -10.01 -3.55 -21.68
N GLY A 252 -10.40 -4.73 -22.13
CA GLY A 252 -9.60 -5.64 -22.96
C GLY A 252 -9.62 -5.30 -24.46
N LYS A 253 -10.08 -4.10 -24.83
CA LYS A 253 -9.89 -3.53 -26.18
C LYS A 253 -8.82 -2.45 -26.10
N LYS A 254 -7.58 -2.90 -25.90
CA LYS A 254 -6.38 -2.19 -26.36
C LYS A 254 -5.32 -3.23 -26.64
#